data_deb5f9421203d2be510d35a1d280fb27
#
_entry.id   deb5f9421203d2be510d35a1d280fb27
#
_cell.length_a   1.000
_cell.length_b   1.000
_cell.length_c   1.000
_cell.angle_alpha   90.00
_cell.angle_beta   90.00
_cell.angle_gamma   90.00
#
_symmetry.space_group_name_H-M   'P 1'
#
loop_
_entity.id
_entity.type
_entity.pdbx_description
1 polymer ?
#
loop_
_entity_poly.entity_id
_entity_poly.type
_entity_poly.pdbx_seq_one_letter_code
_entity_poly.pdbx_strand_id
1 'polypeptide(L)'
;DKEIWIKDNVPPPDLTVEDIVIENYIQKCYISLLGRKAVPDELNEAFELLRENPRDDQARKEFVEDLVLHPLYFKNEINTIRGDYLNGVDSTEIANQIAIFEFIITSTNNEFEIELFENEIIRLENLQFAAKSWENGEITTTDLHIITVNNSFYDDINMGSENYVVSLFQNFAFRYPTVAELNAGKSLFDGAPSVFLLQSGKNKNDLQNIFFSSTQYYEGVVSTLFQRYFYRNPTSFEVELYSKPLIEEKNYTSLQVKLLASKEYMGIK
;
A
#
# COMPACT_ATOMS: atom_id res chain seq x y z
N ASP A 1 -10.02 -62.53 -24.41
CA ASP A 1 -10.16 -61.12 -24.05
C ASP A 1 -8.95 -60.38 -24.59
N LYS A 2 -9.17 -59.49 -25.56
CA LYS A 2 -8.13 -58.59 -26.02
C LYS A 2 -8.13 -57.34 -25.18
N GLU A 3 -7.11 -57.15 -24.35
CA GLU A 3 -6.86 -55.87 -23.70
C GLU A 3 -6.59 -54.80 -24.78
N ILE A 4 -7.51 -53.85 -24.89
CA ILE A 4 -7.34 -52.68 -25.76
C ILE A 4 -6.64 -51.63 -24.92
N TRP A 5 -5.33 -51.50 -25.09
CA TRP A 5 -4.57 -50.37 -24.54
C TRP A 5 -4.89 -49.11 -25.34
N ILE A 6 -5.67 -48.19 -24.78
CA ILE A 6 -5.86 -46.84 -25.33
C ILE A 6 -4.62 -46.05 -24.95
N LYS A 7 -3.77 -45.79 -25.94
CA LYS A 7 -2.61 -44.89 -25.79
C LYS A 7 -3.17 -43.52 -25.46
N ASP A 8 -2.67 -42.89 -24.39
CA ASP A 8 -3.06 -41.54 -23.91
C ASP A 8 -4.35 -41.47 -23.06
N ASN A 9 -4.77 -42.54 -22.41
CA ASN A 9 -5.83 -42.51 -21.42
C ASN A 9 -5.28 -41.87 -20.09
N VAL A 10 -5.03 -40.58 -20.14
CA VAL A 10 -4.69 -39.80 -18.93
C VAL A 10 -6.00 -39.49 -18.20
N PRO A 11 -6.16 -39.88 -16.93
CA PRO A 11 -7.36 -39.50 -16.18
C PRO A 11 -7.46 -37.97 -16.15
N PRO A 12 -8.69 -37.41 -16.17
CA PRO A 12 -8.85 -35.99 -16.05
C PRO A 12 -8.15 -35.52 -14.74
N PRO A 13 -7.54 -34.32 -14.76
CA PRO A 13 -6.87 -33.82 -13.59
C PRO A 13 -7.86 -33.74 -12.41
N ASP A 14 -7.43 -34.18 -11.24
CA ASP A 14 -8.21 -33.98 -10.02
C ASP A 14 -8.26 -32.48 -9.72
N LEU A 15 -9.44 -31.90 -9.80
CA LEU A 15 -9.70 -30.48 -9.54
C LEU A 15 -10.29 -30.24 -8.15
N THR A 16 -10.33 -31.25 -7.29
CA THR A 16 -10.81 -31.13 -5.91
C THR A 16 -9.95 -30.13 -5.13
N VAL A 17 -10.58 -29.24 -4.41
CA VAL A 17 -9.93 -28.34 -3.46
C VAL A 17 -10.31 -28.79 -2.05
N GLU A 18 -9.31 -29.17 -1.27
CA GLU A 18 -9.53 -29.64 0.11
C GLU A 18 -10.07 -28.51 0.99
N ASP A 19 -10.95 -28.84 1.92
CA ASP A 19 -11.57 -27.90 2.86
C ASP A 19 -10.51 -27.04 3.61
N ILE A 20 -9.42 -27.67 4.03
CA ILE A 20 -8.32 -26.98 4.71
C ILE A 20 -7.64 -25.90 3.84
N VAL A 21 -7.63 -26.04 2.51
CA VAL A 21 -7.09 -25.02 1.61
C VAL A 21 -8.01 -23.80 1.61
N ILE A 22 -9.32 -24.03 1.61
CA ILE A 22 -10.33 -22.95 1.66
C ILE A 22 -10.24 -22.21 3.00
N GLU A 23 -10.22 -22.95 4.13
CA GLU A 23 -10.08 -22.33 5.46
C GLU A 23 -8.79 -21.51 5.59
N ASN A 24 -7.67 -22.04 5.14
CA ASN A 24 -6.38 -21.32 5.15
C ASN A 24 -6.42 -20.07 4.26
N TYR A 25 -7.08 -20.14 3.10
CA TYR A 25 -7.25 -18.99 2.23
C TYR A 25 -8.06 -17.88 2.92
N ILE A 26 -9.20 -18.22 3.54
CA ILE A 26 -10.02 -17.28 4.29
C ILE A 26 -9.19 -16.63 5.40
N GLN A 27 -8.51 -17.42 6.22
CA GLN A 27 -7.68 -16.91 7.32
C GLN A 27 -6.56 -15.98 6.80
N LYS A 28 -5.91 -16.32 5.69
CA LYS A 28 -4.89 -15.45 5.07
C LYS A 28 -5.49 -14.10 4.62
N CYS A 29 -6.68 -14.10 4.00
CA CYS A 29 -7.34 -12.86 3.60
C CYS A 29 -7.66 -11.97 4.80
N TYR A 30 -8.25 -12.54 5.87
CA TYR A 30 -8.53 -11.79 7.09
C TYR A 30 -7.26 -11.20 7.74
N ILE A 31 -6.20 -11.99 7.84
CA ILE A 31 -4.92 -11.51 8.39
C ILE A 31 -4.34 -10.41 7.52
N SER A 32 -4.32 -10.59 6.20
CA SER A 32 -3.72 -9.63 5.28
C SER A 32 -4.48 -8.31 5.19
N LEU A 33 -5.81 -8.34 5.23
CA LEU A 33 -6.64 -7.15 5.05
C LEU A 33 -7.10 -6.53 6.37
N LEU A 34 -7.45 -7.36 7.37
CA LEU A 34 -8.01 -6.87 8.64
C LEU A 34 -7.05 -6.96 9.83
N GLY A 35 -5.83 -7.52 9.64
CA GLY A 35 -4.82 -7.67 10.68
C GLY A 35 -5.18 -8.68 11.78
N ARG A 36 -6.20 -9.52 11.57
CA ARG A 36 -6.64 -10.54 12.53
C ARG A 36 -7.15 -11.79 11.83
N LYS A 37 -7.28 -12.86 12.56
CA LYS A 37 -7.97 -14.06 12.07
C LYS A 37 -9.48 -13.82 12.00
N ALA A 38 -10.15 -14.55 11.10
CA ALA A 38 -11.61 -14.69 11.10
C ALA A 38 -12.08 -15.33 12.40
N VAL A 39 -13.13 -14.81 13.00
CA VAL A 39 -13.82 -15.51 14.12
C VAL A 39 -14.66 -16.68 13.57
N PRO A 40 -15.08 -17.63 14.42
CA PRO A 40 -15.76 -18.86 13.95
C PRO A 40 -16.94 -18.61 13.01
N ASP A 41 -17.78 -17.62 13.29
CA ASP A 41 -18.96 -17.32 12.47
C ASP A 41 -18.54 -16.74 11.10
N GLU A 42 -17.59 -15.81 11.07
CA GLU A 42 -17.02 -15.26 9.82
C GLU A 42 -16.36 -16.35 8.97
N LEU A 43 -15.60 -17.26 9.63
CA LEU A 43 -14.96 -18.37 8.94
C LEU A 43 -16.00 -19.30 8.31
N ASN A 44 -17.06 -19.65 9.05
CA ASN A 44 -18.11 -20.53 8.56
C ASN A 44 -18.89 -19.91 7.39
N GLU A 45 -19.27 -18.64 7.50
CA GLU A 45 -19.95 -17.91 6.40
C GLU A 45 -19.11 -17.89 5.13
N ALA A 46 -17.86 -17.49 5.23
CA ALA A 46 -16.96 -17.42 4.08
C ALA A 46 -16.66 -18.83 3.52
N PHE A 47 -16.57 -19.84 4.40
CA PHE A 47 -16.32 -21.21 3.98
C PHE A 47 -17.49 -21.77 3.16
N GLU A 48 -18.73 -21.60 3.61
CA GLU A 48 -19.91 -22.07 2.86
C GLU A 48 -20.06 -21.34 1.51
N LEU A 49 -19.73 -20.05 1.44
CA LEU A 49 -19.71 -19.28 0.19
C LEU A 49 -18.72 -19.85 -0.81
N LEU A 50 -17.49 -20.17 -0.38
CA LEU A 50 -16.40 -20.57 -1.28
C LEU A 50 -16.39 -22.08 -1.56
N ARG A 51 -16.96 -22.91 -0.69
CA ARG A 51 -16.94 -24.36 -0.78
C ARG A 51 -17.70 -24.90 -2.00
N GLU A 52 -18.82 -24.26 -2.38
CA GLU A 52 -19.63 -24.73 -3.51
C GLU A 52 -18.85 -24.67 -4.83
N ASN A 53 -18.02 -23.65 -5.02
CA ASN A 53 -17.19 -23.48 -6.20
C ASN A 53 -15.85 -22.80 -5.89
N PRO A 54 -14.92 -23.49 -5.22
CA PRO A 54 -13.67 -22.88 -4.75
C PRO A 54 -12.73 -22.42 -5.87
N ARG A 55 -12.96 -22.88 -7.12
CA ARG A 55 -12.19 -22.46 -8.30
C ARG A 55 -12.81 -21.28 -9.05
N ASP A 56 -13.97 -20.83 -8.63
CA ASP A 56 -14.61 -19.65 -9.20
C ASP A 56 -13.88 -18.37 -8.78
N ASP A 57 -13.29 -17.68 -9.75
CA ASP A 57 -12.58 -16.42 -9.52
C ASP A 57 -13.54 -15.33 -9.05
N GLN A 58 -14.81 -15.37 -9.47
CA GLN A 58 -15.81 -14.36 -9.10
C GLN A 58 -16.22 -14.52 -7.62
N ALA A 59 -16.46 -15.73 -7.12
CA ALA A 59 -16.79 -15.97 -5.72
C ALA A 59 -15.66 -15.49 -4.78
N ARG A 60 -14.39 -15.78 -5.16
CA ARG A 60 -13.25 -15.28 -4.39
C ARG A 60 -13.13 -13.75 -4.43
N LYS A 61 -13.44 -13.16 -5.59
CA LYS A 61 -13.42 -11.70 -5.75
C LYS A 61 -14.46 -11.04 -4.85
N GLU A 62 -15.70 -11.51 -4.87
CA GLU A 62 -16.79 -10.99 -4.03
C GLU A 62 -16.44 -11.11 -2.54
N PHE A 63 -15.90 -12.26 -2.11
CA PHE A 63 -15.43 -12.43 -0.74
C PHE A 63 -14.35 -11.41 -0.34
N VAL A 64 -13.37 -11.15 -1.19
CA VAL A 64 -12.29 -10.17 -0.89
C VAL A 64 -12.82 -8.74 -0.97
N GLU A 65 -13.76 -8.44 -1.89
CA GLU A 65 -14.43 -7.15 -1.98
C GLU A 65 -15.18 -6.80 -0.68
N ASP A 66 -15.84 -7.75 -0.05
CA ASP A 66 -16.49 -7.53 1.25
C ASP A 66 -15.48 -7.20 2.35
N LEU A 67 -14.32 -7.84 2.35
CA LEU A 67 -13.28 -7.55 3.34
C LEU A 67 -12.66 -6.16 3.19
N VAL A 68 -12.46 -5.65 1.97
CA VAL A 68 -11.91 -4.31 1.76
C VAL A 68 -12.92 -3.19 2.02
N LEU A 69 -14.20 -3.51 2.17
CA LEU A 69 -15.24 -2.58 2.64
C LEU A 69 -15.33 -2.54 4.17
N HIS A 70 -14.69 -3.46 4.87
CA HIS A 70 -14.76 -3.53 6.33
C HIS A 70 -13.95 -2.38 6.98
N PRO A 71 -14.45 -1.67 8.01
CA PRO A 71 -13.74 -0.54 8.63
C PRO A 71 -12.34 -0.87 9.16
N LEU A 72 -12.09 -2.12 9.60
CA LEU A 72 -10.77 -2.56 10.03
C LEU A 72 -9.74 -2.60 8.90
N TYR A 73 -10.16 -2.71 7.63
CA TYR A 73 -9.27 -2.69 6.48
C TYR A 73 -8.47 -1.39 6.43
N PHE A 74 -9.14 -0.23 6.49
CA PHE A 74 -8.48 1.07 6.44
C PHE A 74 -7.52 1.27 7.61
N LYS A 75 -7.95 0.87 8.81
CA LYS A 75 -7.10 0.93 10.01
C LYS A 75 -5.88 0.02 9.89
N ASN A 76 -6.03 -1.19 9.37
CA ASN A 76 -4.93 -2.14 9.20
C ASN A 76 -3.91 -1.64 8.18
N GLU A 77 -4.38 -1.13 7.03
CA GLU A 77 -3.50 -0.58 6.00
C GLU A 77 -2.69 0.63 6.51
N ILE A 78 -3.33 1.56 7.24
CA ILE A 78 -2.63 2.68 7.87
C ILE A 78 -1.58 2.20 8.87
N ASN A 79 -1.91 1.22 9.71
CA ASN A 79 -0.95 0.68 10.67
C ASN A 79 0.22 0.00 9.96
N THR A 80 -0.04 -0.70 8.86
CA THR A 80 1.01 -1.30 8.03
C THR A 80 1.92 -0.23 7.44
N ILE A 81 1.35 0.81 6.84
CA ILE A 81 2.11 1.94 6.27
C ILE A 81 2.93 2.66 7.34
N ARG A 82 2.36 2.91 8.52
CA ARG A 82 3.10 3.49 9.65
C ARG A 82 4.23 2.58 10.14
N GLY A 83 3.99 1.27 10.17
CA GLY A 83 5.02 0.27 10.48
C GLY A 83 6.17 0.29 9.48
N ASP A 84 5.85 0.31 8.20
CA ASP A 84 6.83 0.21 7.11
C ASP A 84 7.67 1.49 6.95
N TYR A 85 7.07 2.68 7.17
CA TYR A 85 7.70 3.95 6.79
C TYR A 85 7.92 4.95 7.95
N LEU A 86 7.24 4.77 9.09
CA LEU A 86 7.30 5.68 10.24
C LEU A 86 7.70 4.98 11.54
N ASN A 87 8.41 3.85 11.47
CA ASN A 87 8.80 3.07 12.64
C ASN A 87 7.65 2.72 13.60
N GLY A 88 6.42 2.62 13.07
CA GLY A 88 5.24 2.25 13.84
C GLY A 88 4.62 3.37 14.68
N VAL A 89 4.92 4.63 14.38
CA VAL A 89 4.32 5.80 15.06
C VAL A 89 2.81 5.63 15.21
N ASP A 90 2.33 5.68 16.44
CA ASP A 90 0.91 5.52 16.76
C ASP A 90 0.17 6.86 16.93
N SER A 91 -1.15 6.78 17.11
CA SER A 91 -1.98 7.98 17.27
C SER A 91 -1.69 8.75 18.55
N THR A 92 -1.14 8.12 19.59
CA THR A 92 -0.76 8.79 20.84
C THR A 92 0.51 9.59 20.63
N GLU A 93 1.49 9.04 19.94
CA GLU A 93 2.74 9.73 19.59
C GLU A 93 2.45 10.95 18.70
N ILE A 94 1.58 10.80 17.69
CA ILE A 94 1.14 11.92 16.85
C ILE A 94 0.47 13.02 17.69
N ALA A 95 -0.49 12.66 18.55
CA ALA A 95 -1.18 13.62 19.40
C ALA A 95 -0.22 14.34 20.37
N ASN A 96 0.76 13.64 20.94
CA ASN A 96 1.78 14.23 21.79
C ASN A 96 2.65 15.23 21.01
N GLN A 97 3.03 14.91 19.78
CA GLN A 97 3.82 15.79 18.94
C GLN A 97 3.04 17.08 18.59
N ILE A 98 1.75 16.95 18.26
CA ILE A 98 0.86 18.08 18.03
C ILE A 98 0.83 18.99 19.29
N ALA A 99 0.60 18.42 20.47
CA ALA A 99 0.55 19.17 21.72
C ALA A 99 1.88 19.91 22.04
N ILE A 100 3.02 19.30 21.68
CA ILE A 100 4.33 19.96 21.79
C ILE A 100 4.41 21.19 20.87
N PHE A 101 3.99 21.08 19.62
CA PHE A 101 4.01 22.20 18.68
C PHE A 101 3.03 23.29 19.07
N GLU A 102 1.82 22.97 19.54
CA GLU A 102 0.87 23.91 20.09
C GLU A 102 1.48 24.69 21.28
N PHE A 103 2.17 24.00 22.20
CA PHE A 103 2.87 24.65 23.33
C PHE A 103 3.98 25.59 22.82
N ILE A 104 4.77 25.20 21.82
CA ILE A 104 5.83 26.07 21.27
C ILE A 104 5.21 27.35 20.68
N ILE A 105 4.13 27.23 19.90
CA ILE A 105 3.40 28.36 19.32
C ILE A 105 2.96 29.35 20.40
N THR A 106 2.47 28.87 21.55
CA THR A 106 2.10 29.76 22.66
C THR A 106 3.29 30.45 23.36
N SER A 107 4.50 29.92 23.16
CA SER A 107 5.73 30.34 23.83
C SER A 107 6.62 31.25 22.97
N THR A 108 6.35 31.39 21.68
CA THR A 108 7.10 32.22 20.74
C THR A 108 6.28 33.43 20.26
N ASN A 109 6.97 34.53 19.90
CA ASN A 109 6.39 35.65 19.16
C ASN A 109 6.93 35.76 17.72
N ASN A 110 7.66 34.75 17.27
CA ASN A 110 8.24 34.71 15.95
C ASN A 110 7.18 34.19 14.94
N GLU A 111 6.63 35.07 14.12
CA GLU A 111 5.59 34.75 13.14
C GLU A 111 6.01 33.61 12.19
N PHE A 112 7.28 33.53 11.80
CA PHE A 112 7.80 32.48 10.95
C PHE A 112 7.78 31.11 11.65
N GLU A 113 8.15 31.05 12.93
CA GLU A 113 8.09 29.82 13.72
C GLU A 113 6.64 29.38 13.94
N ILE A 114 5.74 30.33 14.21
CA ILE A 114 4.30 30.05 14.36
C ILE A 114 3.77 29.41 13.08
N GLU A 115 3.97 30.02 11.91
CA GLU A 115 3.52 29.48 10.62
C GLU A 115 4.12 28.09 10.34
N LEU A 116 5.40 27.88 10.66
CA LEU A 116 6.07 26.60 10.48
C LEU A 116 5.39 25.48 11.28
N PHE A 117 5.15 25.73 12.58
CA PHE A 117 4.53 24.73 13.45
C PHE A 117 3.04 24.55 13.19
N GLU A 118 2.28 25.59 12.83
CA GLU A 118 0.89 25.46 12.39
C GLU A 118 0.77 24.58 11.16
N ASN A 119 1.63 24.76 10.16
CA ASN A 119 1.67 23.91 8.98
C ASN A 119 2.01 22.46 9.32
N GLU A 120 2.90 22.22 10.27
CA GLU A 120 3.26 20.86 10.68
C GLU A 120 2.14 20.20 11.50
N ILE A 121 1.43 20.94 12.35
CA ILE A 121 0.23 20.43 13.03
C ILE A 121 -0.80 19.93 12.00
N ILE A 122 -1.08 20.72 10.97
CA ILE A 122 -2.00 20.29 9.89
C ILE A 122 -1.53 18.99 9.22
N ARG A 123 -0.24 18.82 8.97
CA ARG A 123 0.30 17.58 8.38
C ARG A 123 0.14 16.38 9.32
N LEU A 124 0.37 16.57 10.60
CA LEU A 124 0.20 15.52 11.62
C LEU A 124 -1.26 15.17 11.85
N GLU A 125 -2.17 16.14 11.82
CA GLU A 125 -3.62 15.89 11.84
C GLU A 125 -4.07 15.08 10.64
N ASN A 126 -3.59 15.42 9.43
CA ASN A 126 -3.85 14.63 8.23
C ASN A 126 -3.37 13.18 8.38
N LEU A 127 -2.18 12.96 8.97
CA LEU A 127 -1.67 11.63 9.26
C LEU A 127 -2.52 10.91 10.33
N GLN A 128 -2.97 11.62 11.34
CA GLN A 128 -3.79 11.08 12.43
C GLN A 128 -5.14 10.58 11.93
N PHE A 129 -5.79 11.34 11.05
CA PHE A 129 -7.12 11.05 10.53
C PHE A 129 -7.13 10.35 9.18
N ALA A 130 -5.98 10.00 8.63
CA ALA A 130 -5.83 9.44 7.28
C ALA A 130 -6.70 8.19 7.04
N ALA A 131 -6.83 7.29 8.03
CA ALA A 131 -7.67 6.09 7.91
C ALA A 131 -9.14 6.46 7.66
N LYS A 132 -9.64 7.47 8.38
CA LYS A 132 -11.04 7.90 8.26
C LYS A 132 -11.29 8.65 6.95
N SER A 133 -10.36 9.52 6.57
CA SER A 133 -10.45 10.26 5.30
C SER A 133 -10.39 9.30 4.09
N TRP A 134 -9.59 8.23 4.18
CA TRP A 134 -9.56 7.21 3.13
C TRP A 134 -10.84 6.37 3.09
N GLU A 135 -11.35 5.93 4.24
CA GLU A 135 -12.65 5.24 4.37
C GLU A 135 -13.80 6.05 3.77
N ASN A 136 -13.80 7.37 3.99
CA ASN A 136 -14.80 8.29 3.44
C ASN A 136 -14.60 8.59 1.93
N GLY A 137 -13.51 8.13 1.31
CA GLY A 137 -13.17 8.45 -0.08
C GLY A 137 -12.69 9.89 -0.31
N GLU A 138 -12.29 10.60 0.76
CA GLU A 138 -11.78 11.97 0.70
C GLU A 138 -10.34 12.03 0.17
N ILE A 139 -9.58 10.94 0.38
CA ILE A 139 -8.21 10.77 -0.11
C ILE A 139 -8.03 9.43 -0.82
N THR A 140 -7.07 9.37 -1.75
CA THR A 140 -6.62 8.14 -2.42
C THR A 140 -5.46 7.49 -1.66
N THR A 141 -5.07 6.27 -2.04
CA THR A 141 -3.84 5.64 -1.52
C THR A 141 -2.59 6.43 -1.88
N THR A 142 -2.57 7.09 -3.03
CA THR A 142 -1.46 7.97 -3.41
C THR A 142 -1.35 9.16 -2.45
N ASP A 143 -2.49 9.80 -2.13
CA ASP A 143 -2.52 10.89 -1.13
C ASP A 143 -2.07 10.39 0.24
N LEU A 144 -2.47 9.17 0.61
CA LEU A 144 -2.03 8.54 1.86
C LEU A 144 -0.51 8.36 1.92
N HIS A 145 0.13 7.93 0.83
CA HIS A 145 1.58 7.83 0.78
C HIS A 145 2.25 9.22 0.82
N ILE A 146 1.67 10.24 0.18
CA ILE A 146 2.15 11.63 0.30
C ILE A 146 2.04 12.11 1.75
N ILE A 147 0.91 11.92 2.42
CA ILE A 147 0.71 12.25 3.84
C ILE A 147 1.76 11.56 4.71
N THR A 148 2.06 10.30 4.42
CA THR A 148 3.05 9.51 5.17
C THR A 148 4.46 10.08 5.05
N VAL A 149 4.87 10.61 3.90
CA VAL A 149 6.22 11.15 3.71
C VAL A 149 6.32 12.67 3.90
N ASN A 150 5.21 13.36 4.16
CA ASN A 150 5.15 14.81 4.28
C ASN A 150 4.86 15.25 5.73
N ASN A 151 5.64 14.77 6.67
CA ASN A 151 5.54 15.13 8.08
C ASN A 151 6.89 15.00 8.79
N SER A 152 6.98 15.56 10.00
CA SER A 152 8.22 15.57 10.79
C SER A 152 8.73 14.19 11.16
N PHE A 153 7.88 13.19 11.42
CA PHE A 153 8.34 11.84 11.72
C PHE A 153 9.13 11.22 10.55
N TYR A 154 8.64 11.38 9.31
CA TYR A 154 9.36 10.89 8.16
C TYR A 154 10.66 11.66 7.89
N ASP A 155 10.63 12.99 8.11
CA ASP A 155 11.79 13.86 7.96
C ASP A 155 12.88 13.52 8.99
N ASP A 156 12.51 13.20 10.23
CA ASP A 156 13.44 12.81 11.29
C ASP A 156 14.10 11.44 11.01
N ILE A 157 13.34 10.49 10.47
CA ILE A 157 13.88 9.18 10.05
C ILE A 157 14.84 9.32 8.86
N ASN A 158 14.57 10.26 7.95
CA ASN A 158 15.28 10.44 6.69
C ASN A 158 15.95 11.82 6.62
N MET A 159 16.72 12.17 7.65
CA MET A 159 17.31 13.51 7.78
C MET A 159 18.12 13.97 6.58
N GLY A 160 17.76 15.14 6.05
CA GLY A 160 18.42 15.84 4.97
C GLY A 160 17.94 15.42 3.58
N SER A 161 18.13 16.31 2.61
CA SER A 161 17.61 16.16 1.25
C SER A 161 18.08 14.88 0.55
N GLU A 162 19.30 14.44 0.80
CA GLU A 162 19.84 13.21 0.20
C GLU A 162 19.14 11.96 0.71
N ASN A 163 19.06 11.79 2.04
CA ASN A 163 18.41 10.63 2.63
C ASN A 163 16.91 10.61 2.29
N TYR A 164 16.25 11.77 2.30
CA TYR A 164 14.86 11.88 1.92
C TYR A 164 14.61 11.41 0.47
N VAL A 165 15.40 11.86 -0.50
CA VAL A 165 15.25 11.43 -1.89
C VAL A 165 15.57 9.95 -2.04
N VAL A 166 16.65 9.47 -1.41
CA VAL A 166 16.99 8.03 -1.44
C VAL A 166 15.85 7.19 -0.85
N SER A 167 15.27 7.61 0.28
CA SER A 167 14.18 6.85 0.90
C SER A 167 12.93 6.80 0.04
N LEU A 168 12.55 7.87 -0.69
CA LEU A 168 11.44 7.81 -1.65
C LEU A 168 11.65 6.71 -2.69
N PHE A 169 12.85 6.64 -3.29
CA PHE A 169 13.14 5.64 -4.30
C PHE A 169 13.23 4.22 -3.74
N GLN A 170 13.85 4.03 -2.57
CA GLN A 170 13.96 2.72 -1.96
C GLN A 170 12.61 2.19 -1.47
N ASN A 171 11.83 3.03 -0.82
CA ASN A 171 10.55 2.63 -0.22
C ASN A 171 9.44 2.43 -1.26
N PHE A 172 9.44 3.24 -2.34
CA PHE A 172 8.31 3.27 -3.26
C PHE A 172 8.64 2.93 -4.71
N ALA A 173 9.92 2.78 -5.08
CA ALA A 173 10.34 2.39 -6.42
C ALA A 173 11.30 1.19 -6.43
N PHE A 174 11.65 0.63 -5.26
CA PHE A 174 12.53 -0.54 -5.08
C PHE A 174 13.89 -0.43 -5.78
N ARG A 175 14.41 0.79 -5.89
CA ARG A 175 15.73 1.08 -6.46
C ARG A 175 16.37 2.30 -5.83
N TYR A 176 17.65 2.48 -6.07
CA TYR A 176 18.32 3.76 -5.78
C TYR A 176 18.02 4.79 -6.87
N PRO A 177 17.98 6.10 -6.54
CA PRO A 177 17.95 7.15 -7.55
C PRO A 177 19.26 7.15 -8.37
N THR A 178 19.17 7.50 -9.63
CA THR A 178 20.36 7.85 -10.41
C THR A 178 20.96 9.16 -9.88
N VAL A 179 22.22 9.46 -10.24
CA VAL A 179 22.87 10.72 -9.83
C VAL A 179 22.06 11.96 -10.26
N ALA A 180 21.45 11.91 -11.45
CA ALA A 180 20.63 13.01 -11.95
C ALA A 180 19.32 13.16 -11.15
N GLU A 181 18.64 12.07 -10.85
CA GLU A 181 17.43 12.07 -10.03
C GLU A 181 17.72 12.53 -8.60
N LEU A 182 18.82 12.06 -8.01
CA LEU A 182 19.23 12.46 -6.67
C LEU A 182 19.49 13.98 -6.60
N ASN A 183 20.30 14.51 -7.51
CA ASN A 183 20.61 15.93 -7.52
C ASN A 183 19.39 16.81 -7.79
N ALA A 184 18.52 16.42 -8.72
CA ALA A 184 17.29 17.14 -8.99
C ALA A 184 16.33 17.10 -7.79
N GLY A 185 16.16 15.92 -7.18
CA GLY A 185 15.31 15.75 -5.99
C GLY A 185 15.81 16.55 -4.78
N LYS A 186 17.12 16.55 -4.53
CA LYS A 186 17.75 17.39 -3.48
C LYS A 186 17.48 18.87 -3.73
N SER A 187 17.63 19.34 -4.97
CA SER A 187 17.35 20.75 -5.30
C SER A 187 15.90 21.12 -4.97
N LEU A 188 14.92 20.27 -5.36
CA LEU A 188 13.52 20.52 -5.03
C LEU A 188 13.25 20.47 -3.53
N PHE A 189 13.83 19.50 -2.83
CA PHE A 189 13.69 19.41 -1.36
C PHE A 189 14.17 20.67 -0.67
N ASP A 190 15.30 21.22 -1.12
CA ASP A 190 15.94 22.44 -0.59
C ASP A 190 15.27 23.73 -1.11
N GLY A 191 14.15 23.65 -1.85
CA GLY A 191 13.40 24.80 -2.35
C GLY A 191 13.97 25.45 -3.61
N ALA A 192 14.92 24.80 -4.31
CA ALA A 192 15.49 25.30 -5.56
C ALA A 192 14.81 24.66 -6.79
N PRO A 193 14.46 25.45 -7.84
CA PRO A 193 13.86 24.92 -9.05
C PRO A 193 14.74 23.88 -9.75
N SER A 194 14.13 22.77 -10.16
CA SER A 194 14.81 21.71 -10.90
C SER A 194 13.84 20.92 -11.78
N VAL A 195 14.38 20.15 -12.74
CA VAL A 195 13.63 19.18 -13.53
C VAL A 195 13.86 17.79 -12.93
N PHE A 196 12.81 17.21 -12.38
CA PHE A 196 12.82 15.90 -11.74
C PHE A 196 11.85 14.97 -12.48
N LEU A 197 12.29 13.77 -12.87
CA LEU A 197 11.48 12.80 -13.63
C LEU A 197 10.76 13.43 -14.84
N LEU A 198 11.48 14.28 -15.59
CA LEU A 198 11.01 15.02 -16.76
C LEU A 198 9.93 16.09 -16.49
N GLN A 199 9.70 16.45 -15.24
CA GLN A 199 8.75 17.48 -14.83
C GLN A 199 9.47 18.59 -14.05
N SER A 200 9.04 19.84 -14.26
CA SER A 200 9.60 21.00 -13.55
C SER A 200 8.93 21.17 -12.21
N GLY A 201 9.72 21.42 -11.18
CA GLY A 201 9.24 21.72 -9.83
C GLY A 201 10.14 22.78 -9.16
N LYS A 202 9.77 23.24 -7.97
CA LYS A 202 10.46 24.30 -7.25
C LYS A 202 10.57 24.13 -5.73
N ASN A 203 9.95 23.09 -5.17
CA ASN A 203 9.93 22.85 -3.73
C ASN A 203 9.69 21.37 -3.41
N LYS A 204 9.70 21.02 -2.11
CA LYS A 204 9.46 19.67 -1.58
C LYS A 204 8.08 19.10 -1.97
N ASN A 205 7.03 19.93 -1.99
CA ASN A 205 5.72 19.47 -2.41
C ASN A 205 5.69 19.06 -3.89
N ASP A 206 6.38 19.82 -4.76
CA ASP A 206 6.52 19.45 -6.18
C ASP A 206 7.31 18.15 -6.33
N LEU A 207 8.39 17.96 -5.56
CA LEU A 207 9.15 16.70 -5.53
C LEU A 207 8.22 15.51 -5.23
N GLN A 208 7.40 15.60 -4.19
CA GLN A 208 6.46 14.56 -3.79
C GLN A 208 5.42 14.31 -4.89
N ASN A 209 4.76 15.35 -5.38
CA ASN A 209 3.72 15.22 -6.40
C ASN A 209 4.25 14.61 -7.70
N ILE A 210 5.44 15.03 -8.14
CA ILE A 210 6.11 14.47 -9.33
C ILE A 210 6.44 13.00 -9.10
N PHE A 211 7.03 12.65 -7.95
CA PHE A 211 7.39 11.27 -7.64
C PHE A 211 6.18 10.35 -7.59
N PHE A 212 5.15 10.72 -6.81
CA PHE A 212 3.95 9.90 -6.60
C PHE A 212 2.97 9.89 -7.79
N SER A 213 3.20 10.72 -8.81
CA SER A 213 2.51 10.63 -10.11
C SER A 213 3.29 9.83 -11.17
N SER A 214 4.52 9.40 -10.88
CA SER A 214 5.39 8.74 -11.84
C SER A 214 5.05 7.27 -12.05
N THR A 215 5.33 6.74 -13.23
CA THR A 215 5.16 5.31 -13.55
C THR A 215 5.90 4.41 -12.57
N GLN A 216 7.12 4.77 -12.19
CA GLN A 216 7.94 3.97 -11.29
C GLN A 216 7.35 3.84 -9.86
N TYR A 217 6.60 4.85 -9.39
CA TYR A 217 5.86 4.73 -8.15
C TYR A 217 4.77 3.64 -8.25
N TYR A 218 3.98 3.63 -9.32
CA TYR A 218 2.93 2.62 -9.51
C TYR A 218 3.51 1.21 -9.74
N GLU A 219 4.63 1.09 -10.43
CA GLU A 219 5.38 -0.17 -10.54
C GLU A 219 5.89 -0.66 -9.18
N GLY A 220 6.33 0.27 -8.33
CA GLY A 220 6.70 0.01 -6.95
C GLY A 220 5.54 -0.47 -6.11
N VAL A 221 4.35 0.13 -6.25
CA VAL A 221 3.11 -0.34 -5.56
C VAL A 221 2.81 -1.79 -5.91
N VAL A 222 2.91 -2.16 -7.20
CA VAL A 222 2.76 -3.56 -7.63
C VAL A 222 3.79 -4.45 -6.93
N SER A 223 5.05 -4.03 -6.91
CA SER A 223 6.13 -4.78 -6.26
C SER A 223 5.90 -4.97 -4.77
N THR A 224 5.43 -3.93 -4.06
CA THR A 224 5.06 -3.99 -2.64
C THR A 224 3.99 -5.06 -2.39
N LEU A 225 2.92 -5.05 -3.18
CA LEU A 225 1.82 -6.00 -3.00
C LEU A 225 2.24 -7.43 -3.33
N PHE A 226 3.08 -7.64 -4.35
CA PHE A 226 3.61 -8.97 -4.66
C PHE A 226 4.50 -9.50 -3.54
N GLN A 227 5.36 -8.69 -2.96
CA GLN A 227 6.18 -9.09 -1.82
C GLN A 227 5.32 -9.38 -0.58
N ARG A 228 4.30 -8.55 -0.32
CA ARG A 228 3.38 -8.73 0.82
C ARG A 228 2.54 -10.00 0.72
N TYR A 229 2.01 -10.31 -0.46
CA TYR A 229 1.02 -11.38 -0.62
C TYR A 229 1.61 -12.70 -1.12
N PHE A 230 2.63 -12.64 -1.98
CA PHE A 230 3.21 -13.83 -2.61
C PHE A 230 4.65 -14.13 -2.15
N TYR A 231 5.24 -13.24 -1.34
CA TYR A 231 6.64 -13.37 -0.86
C TYR A 231 7.64 -13.50 -2.01
N ARG A 232 7.36 -12.90 -3.16
CA ARG A 232 8.21 -12.86 -4.34
C ARG A 232 8.13 -11.51 -5.06
N ASN A 233 9.13 -11.26 -5.89
CA ASN A 233 9.05 -10.13 -6.81
C ASN A 233 8.09 -10.45 -7.97
N PRO A 234 7.36 -9.46 -8.52
CA PRO A 234 6.62 -9.63 -9.77
C PRO A 234 7.60 -9.81 -10.94
N THR A 235 7.17 -10.56 -11.95
CA THR A 235 7.84 -10.56 -13.25
C THR A 235 7.62 -9.23 -13.97
N SER A 236 8.45 -8.91 -14.99
CA SER A 236 8.26 -7.69 -15.79
C SER A 236 6.88 -7.65 -16.47
N PHE A 237 6.34 -8.81 -16.86
CA PHE A 237 4.99 -8.91 -17.42
C PHE A 237 3.92 -8.57 -16.37
N GLU A 238 4.05 -9.05 -15.14
CA GLU A 238 3.11 -8.76 -14.06
C GLU A 238 3.19 -7.27 -13.66
N VAL A 239 4.39 -6.69 -13.61
CA VAL A 239 4.54 -5.25 -13.36
C VAL A 239 3.76 -4.46 -14.40
N GLU A 240 3.95 -4.74 -15.69
CA GLU A 240 3.24 -4.05 -16.77
C GLU A 240 1.72 -4.29 -16.71
N LEU A 241 1.30 -5.54 -16.49
CA LEU A 241 -0.11 -5.95 -16.43
C LEU A 241 -0.90 -5.21 -15.34
N TYR A 242 -0.28 -5.01 -14.17
CA TYR A 242 -0.95 -4.46 -13.00
C TYR A 242 -0.70 -2.95 -12.80
N SER A 243 0.44 -2.41 -13.24
CA SER A 243 0.71 -0.98 -13.10
C SER A 243 -0.10 -0.11 -14.07
N LYS A 244 -0.33 -0.56 -15.32
CA LYS A 244 -1.11 0.21 -16.30
C LYS A 244 -2.53 0.56 -15.81
N PRO A 245 -3.37 -0.41 -15.41
CA PRO A 245 -4.69 -0.09 -14.85
C PRO A 245 -4.60 0.78 -13.58
N LEU A 246 -3.60 0.54 -12.74
CA LEU A 246 -3.41 1.32 -11.52
C LEU A 246 -3.06 2.79 -11.80
N ILE A 247 -2.29 3.09 -12.85
CA ILE A 247 -2.00 4.45 -13.30
C ILE A 247 -3.27 5.16 -13.80
N GLU A 248 -4.11 4.45 -14.55
CA GLU A 248 -5.32 5.00 -15.17
C GLU A 248 -6.44 5.20 -14.15
N GLU A 249 -6.71 4.20 -13.32
CA GLU A 249 -7.85 4.15 -12.40
C GLU A 249 -7.49 4.66 -11.00
N LYS A 250 -6.20 4.65 -10.63
CA LYS A 250 -5.69 4.96 -9.27
C LYS A 250 -6.38 4.17 -8.15
N ASN A 251 -6.87 2.98 -8.50
CA ASN A 251 -7.64 2.13 -7.60
C ASN A 251 -6.75 1.01 -7.01
N TYR A 252 -6.06 1.34 -5.93
CA TYR A 252 -5.21 0.43 -5.16
C TYR A 252 -6.00 -0.78 -4.62
N THR A 253 -7.19 -0.54 -4.08
CA THR A 253 -8.05 -1.58 -3.50
C THR A 253 -8.45 -2.62 -4.55
N SER A 254 -8.78 -2.18 -5.77
CA SER A 254 -9.08 -3.09 -6.89
C SER A 254 -7.89 -3.99 -7.23
N LEU A 255 -6.66 -3.47 -7.16
CA LEU A 255 -5.46 -4.28 -7.35
C LEU A 255 -5.29 -5.32 -6.24
N GLN A 256 -5.50 -4.95 -4.97
CA GLN A 256 -5.47 -5.90 -3.85
C GLN A 256 -6.51 -7.02 -4.03
N VAL A 257 -7.75 -6.65 -4.35
CA VAL A 257 -8.81 -7.63 -4.64
C VAL A 257 -8.38 -8.61 -5.73
N LYS A 258 -7.83 -8.11 -6.84
CA LYS A 258 -7.38 -8.93 -7.97
C LYS A 258 -6.27 -9.92 -7.58
N LEU A 259 -5.31 -9.47 -6.78
CA LEU A 259 -4.20 -10.31 -6.33
C LEU A 259 -4.67 -11.37 -5.33
N LEU A 260 -5.46 -10.97 -4.33
CA LEU A 260 -5.94 -11.87 -3.28
C LEU A 260 -6.99 -12.87 -3.77
N ALA A 261 -7.80 -12.53 -4.77
CA ALA A 261 -8.73 -13.46 -5.42
C ALA A 261 -8.04 -14.46 -6.38
N SER A 262 -6.74 -14.30 -6.65
CA SER A 262 -6.01 -15.14 -7.59
C SER A 262 -5.86 -16.59 -7.09
N LYS A 263 -5.75 -17.52 -8.04
CA LYS A 263 -5.43 -18.92 -7.74
C LYS A 263 -4.10 -19.07 -7.00
N GLU A 264 -3.11 -18.25 -7.36
CA GLU A 264 -1.80 -18.26 -6.70
C GLU A 264 -1.91 -17.94 -5.21
N TYR A 265 -2.69 -16.92 -4.84
CA TYR A 265 -2.85 -16.56 -3.43
C TYR A 265 -3.61 -17.63 -2.65
N MET A 266 -4.62 -18.25 -3.25
CA MET A 266 -5.32 -19.39 -2.65
C MET A 266 -4.44 -20.64 -2.55
N GLY A 267 -3.43 -20.78 -3.41
CA GLY A 267 -2.53 -21.94 -3.47
C GLY A 267 -3.08 -23.10 -4.33
N ILE A 268 -3.94 -22.80 -5.32
CA ILE A 268 -4.50 -23.79 -6.26
C ILE A 268 -3.94 -23.59 -7.68
N LYS A 269 -3.91 -24.68 -8.45
CA LYS A 269 -3.40 -24.68 -9.84
C LYS A 269 -4.50 -24.43 -10.87
#